data_aa5459020cf55db4b50dd566304aaeea
#
_entry.id   aa5459020cf55db4b50dd566304aaeea
#
_cell.length_a   1.000
_cell.length_b   1.000
_cell.length_c   1.000
_cell.angle_alpha   90.00
_cell.angle_beta   90.00
_cell.angle_gamma   90.00
#
_symmetry.space_group_name_H-M   'P 1'
#
loop_
_entity.id
_entity.type
_entity.pdbx_description
1 polymer ?
#
loop_
_entity_poly.entity_id
_entity_poly.type
_entity_poly.pdbx_seq_one_letter_code
_entity_poly.pdbx_strand_id
1 'polypeptide(L)'
;LINQFKNSAAGKNSFSFEKMSIKETLPFIKNCNLYIGNDTGWGHIAVALQVKALMIFCDSPLVYSSYSKLITTVEPEGIEKGKTTHDTLGKDKVSFDKVLSESLKLIN
;
A
#
# COMPACT_ATOMS: atom_id res chain seq x y z
N LEU A 1 13.79 12.75 -7.61
CA LEU A 1 12.76 11.71 -7.76
C LEU A 1 11.36 12.30 -7.91
N ILE A 2 10.87 13.11 -6.97
CA ILE A 2 9.52 13.74 -7.00
C ILE A 2 9.33 14.59 -8.27
N ASN A 3 10.30 15.43 -8.63
CA ASN A 3 10.22 16.26 -9.82
C ASN A 3 10.22 15.44 -11.12
N GLN A 4 10.99 14.36 -11.18
CA GLN A 4 10.97 13.43 -12.33
C GLN A 4 9.59 12.77 -12.47
N PHE A 5 8.98 12.36 -11.36
CA PHE A 5 7.63 11.78 -11.37
C PHE A 5 6.58 12.80 -11.82
N LYS A 6 6.59 14.02 -11.26
CA LYS A 6 5.64 15.09 -11.62
C LYS A 6 5.67 15.43 -13.12
N ASN A 7 6.84 15.29 -13.77
CA ASN A 7 7.00 15.54 -15.19
C ASN A 7 6.65 14.34 -16.09
N SER A 8 6.35 13.19 -15.51
CA SER A 8 5.92 11.99 -16.26
C SER A 8 4.44 12.06 -16.63
N ALA A 9 4.01 11.18 -17.56
CA ALA A 9 2.60 11.06 -17.91
C ALA A 9 1.72 10.68 -16.71
N ALA A 10 2.21 9.83 -15.82
CA ALA A 10 1.54 9.46 -14.57
C ALA A 10 1.43 10.64 -13.60
N GLY A 11 2.48 11.47 -13.51
CA GLY A 11 2.53 12.63 -12.64
C GLY A 11 1.48 13.69 -12.97
N LYS A 12 1.07 13.82 -14.25
CA LYS A 12 0.04 14.76 -14.68
C LYS A 12 -1.34 14.48 -14.06
N ASN A 13 -1.60 13.23 -13.72
CA ASN A 13 -2.86 12.77 -13.10
C ASN A 13 -2.68 12.48 -11.60
N SER A 14 -1.64 13.04 -10.99
CA SER A 14 -1.30 12.77 -9.60
C SER A 14 -1.28 14.05 -8.77
N PHE A 15 -1.57 13.90 -7.49
CA PHE A 15 -1.54 14.96 -6.50
C PHE A 15 -0.63 14.54 -5.33
N SER A 16 0.23 15.45 -4.86
CA SER A 16 1.16 15.19 -3.77
C SER A 16 0.66 15.75 -2.44
N PHE A 17 0.76 14.97 -1.38
CA PHE A 17 0.42 15.37 -0.01
C PHE A 17 1.63 15.87 0.80
N GLU A 18 2.80 16.05 0.18
CA GLU A 18 4.06 16.37 0.86
C GLU A 18 4.02 17.61 1.77
N LYS A 19 3.10 18.54 1.50
CA LYS A 19 2.94 19.78 2.27
C LYS A 19 1.68 19.79 3.16
N MET A 20 0.97 18.67 3.24
CA MET A 20 -0.26 18.56 4.01
C MET A 20 -0.01 17.87 5.34
N SER A 21 -0.69 18.31 6.38
CA SER A 21 -0.77 17.59 7.64
C SER A 21 -1.59 16.30 7.47
N ILE A 22 -1.45 15.36 8.39
CA ILE A 22 -2.25 14.12 8.38
C ILE A 22 -3.74 14.45 8.33
N LYS A 23 -4.20 15.41 9.15
CA LYS A 23 -5.60 15.82 9.22
C LYS A 23 -6.14 16.29 7.87
N GLU A 24 -5.35 17.06 7.13
CA GLU A 24 -5.73 17.57 5.83
C GLU A 24 -5.79 16.49 4.75
N THR A 25 -5.03 15.39 4.90
CA THR A 25 -5.05 14.28 3.93
C THR A 25 -6.24 13.33 4.11
N LEU A 26 -6.87 13.27 5.29
CA LEU A 26 -7.93 12.31 5.60
C LEU A 26 -9.11 12.34 4.61
N PRO A 27 -9.65 13.52 4.20
CA PRO A 27 -10.75 13.56 3.24
C PRO A 27 -10.36 13.00 1.87
N PHE A 28 -9.13 13.20 1.44
CA PHE A 28 -8.63 12.64 0.18
C PHE A 28 -8.51 11.12 0.26
N ILE A 29 -7.92 10.59 1.32
CA ILE A 29 -7.80 9.15 1.52
C ILE A 29 -9.19 8.51 1.58
N LYS A 30 -10.12 9.09 2.30
CA LYS A 30 -11.50 8.57 2.43
C LYS A 30 -12.21 8.43 1.08
N ASN A 31 -11.90 9.28 0.12
CA ASN A 31 -12.51 9.27 -1.22
C ASN A 31 -11.72 8.44 -2.25
N CYS A 32 -10.64 7.76 -1.84
CA CYS A 32 -9.92 6.83 -2.70
C CYS A 32 -10.67 5.50 -2.84
N ASN A 33 -10.54 4.86 -4.00
CA ASN A 33 -11.06 3.51 -4.23
C ASN A 33 -10.15 2.43 -3.65
N LEU A 34 -8.85 2.71 -3.55
CA LEU A 34 -7.83 1.78 -3.08
C LEU A 34 -6.63 2.56 -2.51
N TYR A 35 -6.11 2.11 -1.40
CA TYR A 35 -4.78 2.45 -0.90
C TYR A 35 -3.79 1.37 -1.35
N ILE A 36 -2.61 1.77 -1.81
CA ILE A 36 -1.49 0.87 -2.10
C ILE A 36 -0.26 1.41 -1.38
N GLY A 37 0.39 0.58 -0.60
CA GLY A 37 1.60 0.99 0.11
C GLY A 37 2.19 -0.09 1.00
N ASN A 38 3.27 0.25 1.67
CA ASN A 38 3.89 -0.63 2.65
C ASN A 38 3.04 -0.75 3.93
N ASP A 39 3.39 -1.72 4.77
CA ASP A 39 2.85 -1.83 6.13
C ASP A 39 3.29 -0.62 6.96
N THR A 40 2.45 0.40 6.97
CA THR A 40 2.67 1.67 7.65
C THR A 40 1.37 2.23 8.22
N GLY A 41 1.47 3.23 9.09
CA GLY A 41 0.31 3.91 9.65
C GLY A 41 -0.70 4.42 8.60
N TRP A 42 -0.26 4.77 7.41
CA TRP A 42 -1.14 5.22 6.33
C TRP A 42 -2.10 4.15 5.82
N GLY A 43 -1.64 2.90 5.71
CA GLY A 43 -2.51 1.77 5.36
C GLY A 43 -3.59 1.54 6.42
N HIS A 44 -3.22 1.63 7.70
CA HIS A 44 -4.17 1.49 8.81
C HIS A 44 -5.17 2.67 8.87
N ILE A 45 -4.74 3.88 8.56
CA ILE A 45 -5.63 5.05 8.43
C ILE A 45 -6.63 4.82 7.29
N ALA A 46 -6.18 4.36 6.12
CA ALA A 46 -7.06 4.06 4.99
C ALA A 46 -8.15 3.05 5.38
N VAL A 47 -7.78 1.96 6.05
CA VAL A 47 -8.71 0.94 6.53
C VAL A 47 -9.68 1.48 7.58
N ALA A 48 -9.22 2.32 8.50
CA ALA A 48 -10.08 2.99 9.47
C ALA A 48 -11.12 3.90 8.81
N LEU A 49 -10.78 4.49 7.67
CA LEU A 49 -11.66 5.28 6.82
C LEU A 49 -12.53 4.44 5.87
N GLN A 50 -12.54 3.10 6.02
CA GLN A 50 -13.30 2.15 5.19
C GLN A 50 -12.83 2.08 3.74
N VAL A 51 -11.57 2.37 3.47
CA VAL A 51 -10.92 2.22 2.16
C VAL A 51 -10.22 0.88 2.09
N LYS A 52 -10.39 0.16 0.98
CA LYS A 52 -9.62 -1.06 0.69
C LYS A 52 -8.12 -0.73 0.66
N ALA A 53 -7.29 -1.59 1.23
CA ALA A 53 -5.85 -1.41 1.28
C ALA A 53 -5.10 -2.63 0.74
N LEU A 54 -4.24 -2.42 -0.24
CA LEU A 54 -3.23 -3.37 -0.64
C LEU A 54 -1.94 -3.01 0.09
N MET A 55 -1.56 -3.84 1.05
CA MET A 55 -0.41 -3.58 1.91
C MET A 55 0.73 -4.56 1.61
N ILE A 56 1.92 -4.02 1.41
CA ILE A 56 3.13 -4.77 1.08
C ILE A 56 3.89 -5.05 2.38
N PHE A 57 4.00 -6.34 2.71
CA PHE A 57 4.66 -6.84 3.91
C PHE A 57 6.01 -7.45 3.54
N CYS A 58 7.08 -6.68 3.61
CA CYS A 58 8.42 -7.15 3.26
C CYS A 58 9.19 -7.75 4.45
N ASP A 59 8.92 -7.27 5.64
CA ASP A 59 9.66 -7.57 6.86
C ASP A 59 8.83 -7.42 8.14
N SER A 60 7.52 -7.56 8.03
CA SER A 60 6.63 -7.51 9.19
C SER A 60 5.62 -8.67 9.17
N PRO A 61 5.22 -9.19 10.35
CA PRO A 61 4.27 -10.29 10.44
C PRO A 61 2.88 -9.91 9.93
N LEU A 62 2.22 -10.81 9.19
CA LEU A 62 0.87 -10.60 8.67
C LEU A 62 -0.20 -10.43 9.75
N VAL A 63 0.09 -10.77 10.99
CA VAL A 63 -0.83 -10.56 12.11
C VAL A 63 -1.25 -9.09 12.23
N TYR A 64 -0.41 -8.16 11.80
CA TYR A 64 -0.73 -6.73 11.79
C TYR A 64 -1.82 -6.34 10.79
N SER A 65 -2.18 -7.22 9.87
CA SER A 65 -3.25 -7.03 8.88
C SER A 65 -4.53 -7.83 9.19
N SER A 66 -4.49 -8.74 10.16
CA SER A 66 -5.56 -9.73 10.40
C SER A 66 -6.86 -9.15 10.97
N TYR A 67 -6.85 -7.91 11.42
CA TYR A 67 -8.00 -7.27 12.07
C TYR A 67 -9.07 -6.77 11.09
N SER A 68 -8.81 -6.70 9.80
CA SER A 68 -9.76 -6.15 8.82
C SER A 68 -9.75 -6.92 7.50
N LYS A 69 -10.96 -7.19 6.99
CA LYS A 69 -11.17 -7.78 5.66
C LYS A 69 -10.89 -6.79 4.50
N LEU A 70 -10.71 -5.51 4.81
CA LEU A 70 -10.36 -4.50 3.82
C LEU A 70 -8.87 -4.56 3.43
N ILE A 71 -8.05 -5.30 4.16
CA ILE A 71 -6.63 -5.44 3.89
C ILE A 71 -6.39 -6.67 3.02
N THR A 72 -5.75 -6.44 1.89
CA THR A 72 -5.13 -7.48 1.05
C THR A 72 -3.62 -7.35 1.19
N THR A 73 -2.94 -8.45 1.46
CA THR A 73 -1.49 -8.45 1.70
C THR A 73 -0.73 -8.96 0.50
N VAL A 74 0.40 -8.33 0.21
CA VAL A 74 1.41 -8.82 -0.73
C VAL A 74 2.68 -9.13 0.05
N GLU A 75 3.16 -10.35 -0.06
CA GLU A 75 4.38 -10.83 0.57
C GLU A 75 5.48 -11.07 -0.45
N PRO A 76 6.77 -11.13 -0.02
CA PRO A 76 7.89 -11.43 -0.87
C PRO A 76 7.74 -12.75 -1.61
N GLU A 77 8.28 -12.83 -2.82
CA GLU A 77 8.35 -14.06 -3.60
C GLU A 77 9.30 -15.07 -2.95
N GLY A 78 8.95 -16.35 -3.01
CA GLY A 78 9.74 -17.42 -2.38
C GLY A 78 9.51 -17.60 -0.88
N ILE A 79 8.64 -16.80 -0.27
CA ILE A 79 8.22 -16.97 1.13
C ILE A 79 6.86 -17.68 1.14
N GLU A 80 6.72 -18.69 2.00
CA GLU A 80 5.44 -19.33 2.23
C GLU A 80 4.43 -18.31 2.77
N LYS A 81 3.21 -18.35 2.26
CA LYS A 81 2.16 -17.40 2.63
C LYS A 81 1.95 -17.38 4.16
N GLY A 82 1.97 -16.21 4.74
CA GLY A 82 1.81 -16.00 6.18
C GLY A 82 3.08 -16.20 7.01
N LYS A 83 4.21 -16.45 6.37
CA LYS A 83 5.50 -16.67 7.06
C LYS A 83 6.45 -15.46 7.04
N THR A 84 6.01 -14.33 6.53
CA THR A 84 6.79 -13.08 6.60
C THR A 84 6.98 -12.65 8.05
N THR A 85 8.21 -12.31 8.40
CA THR A 85 8.62 -11.86 9.74
C THR A 85 9.54 -10.65 9.63
N HIS A 86 9.93 -10.08 10.78
CA HIS A 86 10.90 -8.97 10.81
C HIS A 86 12.29 -9.34 10.24
N ASP A 87 12.62 -10.62 10.17
CA ASP A 87 13.89 -11.12 9.64
C ASP A 87 13.83 -11.48 8.15
N THR A 88 12.65 -11.35 7.52
CA THR A 88 12.48 -11.72 6.10
C THR A 88 13.25 -10.80 5.16
N LEU A 89 13.32 -9.48 5.45
CA LEU A 89 14.04 -8.46 4.67
C LEU A 89 13.74 -8.57 3.16
N GLY A 90 12.47 -8.74 2.82
CA GLY A 90 12.02 -9.13 1.48
C GLY A 90 11.76 -7.98 0.51
N LYS A 91 12.25 -6.76 0.77
CA LYS A 91 11.95 -5.56 -0.03
C LYS A 91 12.26 -5.72 -1.53
N ASP A 92 13.33 -6.46 -1.86
CA ASP A 92 13.76 -6.68 -3.24
C ASP A 92 13.12 -7.93 -3.88
N LYS A 93 12.18 -8.57 -3.18
CA LYS A 93 11.48 -9.81 -3.60
C LYS A 93 9.99 -9.59 -3.83
N VAL A 94 9.54 -8.36 -3.97
CA VAL A 94 8.17 -8.02 -4.36
C VAL A 94 8.21 -7.37 -5.73
N SER A 95 7.71 -8.07 -6.75
CA SER A 95 7.69 -7.57 -8.12
C SER A 95 6.58 -6.54 -8.34
N PHE A 96 6.83 -5.59 -9.25
CA PHE A 96 5.84 -4.63 -9.69
C PHE A 96 4.59 -5.33 -10.27
N ASP A 97 4.78 -6.37 -11.09
CA ASP A 97 3.69 -7.10 -11.74
C ASP A 97 2.76 -7.77 -10.73
N LYS A 98 3.31 -8.28 -9.63
CA LYS A 98 2.52 -8.85 -8.54
C LYS A 98 1.65 -7.78 -7.87
N VAL A 99 2.23 -6.64 -7.50
CA VAL A 99 1.49 -5.53 -6.91
C VAL A 99 0.41 -5.02 -7.85
N LEU A 100 0.74 -4.84 -9.14
CA LEU A 100 -0.20 -4.38 -10.15
C LEU A 100 -1.37 -5.36 -10.33
N SER A 101 -1.09 -6.65 -10.48
CA SER A 101 -2.14 -7.68 -10.68
C SER A 101 -3.10 -7.75 -9.48
N GLU A 102 -2.58 -7.72 -8.25
CA GLU A 102 -3.43 -7.71 -7.06
C GLU A 102 -4.23 -6.41 -6.92
N SER A 103 -3.65 -5.27 -7.29
CA SER A 103 -4.35 -3.98 -7.29
C SER A 103 -5.54 -3.98 -8.24
N LEU A 104 -5.36 -4.50 -9.45
CA LEU A 104 -6.43 -4.56 -10.47
C LEU A 104 -7.62 -5.42 -10.02
N LYS A 105 -7.39 -6.50 -9.28
CA LYS A 105 -8.46 -7.34 -8.71
C LYS A 105 -9.30 -6.58 -7.68
N LEU A 106 -8.72 -5.62 -6.97
CA LEU A 106 -9.37 -4.86 -5.90
C LEU A 106 -10.18 -3.65 -6.42
N ILE A 107 -9.76 -3.07 -7.54
CA ILE A 107 -10.42 -1.93 -8.18
C ILE A 107 -11.65 -2.39 -8.99
N ASN A 108 -11.53 -3.51 -9.63
CA ASN A 108 -12.61 -4.12 -10.42
C ASN A 108 -13.55 -4.91 -9.48
#